data_96d0ed88eceef4ac803c5a82f7090a63
#
_entry.id   96d0ed88eceef4ac803c5a82f7090a63
#
_cell.length_a   1.000
_cell.length_b   1.000
_cell.length_c   1.000
_cell.angle_alpha   90.00
_cell.angle_beta   90.00
_cell.angle_gamma   90.00
#
_symmetry.space_group_name_H-M   'P 1'
#
loop_
_entity.id
_entity.type
_entity.pdbx_description
1 polymer ?
#
loop_
_entity_poly.entity_id
_entity_poly.type
_entity_poly.pdbx_seq_one_letter_code
_entity_poly.pdbx_strand_id
1 'polypeptide(L)'
;MRRFLPRVSAAGWWLVAVLPLVAGCGGSKLYPVEGKVVFPDGTPLTGGTVEFGPTDKDALLGPRGEIGVDGTFRMSTFKEGDGAPAGHYRVLITPPENIEPDRPRPRPIHPRFTSFEKSGLEYTVKPGKNEFFTITVEPPSRQKGPS
;
A
#
# COMPACT_ATOMS: atom_id res chain seq x y z
N MET A 1 49.97 -73.17 19.10
CA MET A 1 49.18 -72.15 19.76
C MET A 1 49.15 -70.89 18.92
N ARG A 2 48.12 -70.66 18.18
CA ARG A 2 47.94 -69.47 17.32
C ARG A 2 46.74 -68.74 17.84
N ARG A 3 46.97 -67.53 18.46
CA ARG A 3 45.91 -66.64 18.92
C ARG A 3 45.41 -65.79 17.76
N PHE A 4 44.18 -66.07 17.35
CA PHE A 4 43.42 -65.20 16.43
C PHE A 4 42.85 -64.02 17.18
N LEU A 5 43.27 -62.84 16.81
CA LEU A 5 42.62 -61.56 17.27
C LEU A 5 41.57 -61.20 16.24
N PRO A 6 40.33 -60.86 16.67
CA PRO A 6 39.35 -60.35 15.74
C PRO A 6 39.60 -58.86 15.51
N ARG A 7 39.62 -58.46 14.23
CA ARG A 7 39.67 -57.11 13.77
C ARG A 7 38.29 -56.49 13.96
N VAL A 8 38.21 -55.46 14.84
CA VAL A 8 37.02 -54.65 15.02
C VAL A 8 36.99 -53.62 13.90
N SER A 9 36.06 -53.79 12.98
CA SER A 9 35.76 -52.78 11.95
C SER A 9 34.95 -51.64 12.56
N ALA A 10 35.56 -50.48 12.70
CA ALA A 10 34.85 -49.23 13.07
C ALA A 10 34.05 -48.76 11.88
N ALA A 11 32.75 -49.06 11.85
CA ALA A 11 31.80 -48.41 10.96
C ALA A 11 31.51 -47.02 11.45
N GLY A 12 32.11 -46.03 10.79
CA GLY A 12 31.82 -44.61 11.03
C GLY A 12 30.40 -44.27 10.57
N TRP A 13 29.55 -43.96 11.51
CA TRP A 13 28.24 -43.37 11.22
C TRP A 13 28.44 -41.88 10.92
N TRP A 14 28.37 -41.56 9.66
CA TRP A 14 28.22 -40.18 9.20
C TRP A 14 26.76 -39.75 9.44
N LEU A 15 26.51 -39.07 10.56
CA LEU A 15 25.27 -38.33 10.78
C LEU A 15 25.29 -37.11 9.87
N VAL A 16 24.66 -37.23 8.70
CA VAL A 16 24.32 -36.09 7.87
C VAL A 16 23.17 -35.36 8.55
N ALA A 17 23.49 -34.29 9.28
CA ALA A 17 22.52 -33.37 9.79
C ALA A 17 21.92 -32.57 8.63
N VAL A 18 20.78 -33.03 8.12
CA VAL A 18 19.95 -32.25 7.19
C VAL A 18 19.32 -31.10 7.98
N LEU A 19 19.92 -29.92 7.88
CA LEU A 19 19.32 -28.68 8.36
C LEU A 19 18.16 -28.35 7.41
N PRO A 20 16.90 -28.26 7.90
CA PRO A 20 15.83 -27.73 7.07
C PRO A 20 16.08 -26.23 6.88
N LEU A 21 16.41 -25.81 5.65
CA LEU A 21 16.29 -24.42 5.24
C LEU A 21 14.81 -24.05 5.28
N VAL A 22 14.37 -23.50 6.39
CA VAL A 22 13.10 -22.81 6.45
C VAL A 22 13.31 -21.50 5.68
N ALA A 23 13.08 -21.55 4.37
CA ALA A 23 12.91 -20.35 3.57
C ALA A 23 11.63 -19.68 4.07
N GLY A 24 11.77 -18.82 5.07
CA GLY A 24 10.71 -17.93 5.51
C GLY A 24 10.34 -17.05 4.33
N CYS A 25 9.20 -17.31 3.69
CA CYS A 25 8.51 -16.33 2.87
C CYS A 25 8.17 -15.15 3.77
N GLY A 26 9.06 -14.18 3.84
CA GLY A 26 8.85 -12.91 4.54
C GLY A 26 7.83 -12.07 3.79
N GLY A 27 6.55 -12.46 3.82
CA GLY A 27 5.46 -11.61 3.38
C GLY A 27 5.46 -10.34 4.22
N SER A 28 5.51 -9.17 3.56
CA SER A 28 5.41 -7.88 4.27
C SER A 28 4.13 -7.85 5.08
N LYS A 29 4.26 -7.58 6.39
CA LYS A 29 3.09 -7.45 7.27
C LYS A 29 2.30 -6.21 6.89
N LEU A 30 1.00 -6.37 6.70
CA LEU A 30 0.07 -5.29 6.35
C LEU A 30 -0.60 -4.75 7.60
N TYR A 31 -0.86 -3.45 7.60
CA TYR A 31 -1.52 -2.75 8.69
C TYR A 31 -2.72 -1.98 8.16
N PRO A 32 -3.87 -2.01 8.84
CA PRO A 32 -5.07 -1.29 8.41
C PRO A 32 -4.80 0.21 8.30
N VAL A 33 -5.22 0.80 7.18
CA VAL A 33 -5.21 2.25 6.94
C VAL A 33 -6.54 2.64 6.35
N GLU A 34 -7.21 3.57 6.99
CA GLU A 34 -8.51 4.10 6.59
C GLU A 34 -8.48 5.62 6.60
N GLY A 35 -9.27 6.22 5.74
CA GLY A 35 -9.34 7.66 5.66
C GLY A 35 -10.54 8.18 4.91
N LYS A 36 -10.53 9.49 4.69
CA LYS A 36 -11.58 10.20 3.97
C LYS A 36 -10.99 11.32 3.12
N VAL A 37 -11.53 11.51 1.93
CA VAL A 37 -11.17 12.62 1.04
C VAL A 37 -12.32 13.62 1.02
N VAL A 38 -12.03 14.87 1.35
CA VAL A 38 -13.01 15.94 1.43
C VAL A 38 -12.51 17.20 0.73
N PHE A 39 -13.43 18.06 0.33
CA PHE A 39 -13.15 19.44 -0.07
C PHE A 39 -13.08 20.37 1.15
N PRO A 40 -12.56 21.61 1.03
CA PRO A 40 -12.47 22.55 2.15
C PRO A 40 -13.82 22.91 2.77
N ASP A 41 -14.92 22.79 2.03
CA ASP A 41 -16.30 22.99 2.49
C ASP A 41 -16.86 21.76 3.23
N GLY A 42 -16.06 20.71 3.44
CA GLY A 42 -16.45 19.46 4.10
C GLY A 42 -17.20 18.48 3.21
N THR A 43 -17.51 18.82 1.95
CA THR A 43 -18.15 17.87 1.03
C THR A 43 -17.20 16.75 0.66
N PRO A 44 -17.65 15.49 0.63
CA PRO A 44 -16.78 14.38 0.25
C PRO A 44 -16.46 14.37 -1.24
N LEU A 45 -15.27 13.88 -1.60
CA LEU A 45 -14.99 13.44 -2.96
C LEU A 45 -15.68 12.10 -3.16
N THR A 46 -16.59 12.04 -4.11
CA THR A 46 -17.37 10.81 -4.38
C THR A 46 -16.73 10.01 -5.51
N GLY A 47 -16.07 8.93 -5.16
CA GLY A 47 -15.39 8.03 -6.10
C GLY A 47 -13.96 8.44 -6.43
N GLY A 48 -13.29 7.60 -7.20
CA GLY A 48 -11.87 7.70 -7.50
C GLY A 48 -11.02 6.78 -6.62
N THR A 49 -9.72 7.00 -6.62
CA THR A 49 -8.76 6.13 -5.93
C THR A 49 -7.70 6.94 -5.20
N VAL A 50 -7.38 6.56 -4.00
CA VAL A 50 -6.18 7.01 -3.27
C VAL A 50 -5.07 6.01 -3.52
N GLU A 51 -3.90 6.47 -3.93
CA GLU A 51 -2.75 5.61 -4.20
C GLU A 51 -1.56 6.03 -3.35
N PHE A 52 -0.91 5.04 -2.75
CA PHE A 52 0.31 5.21 -1.97
C PHE A 52 1.51 4.82 -2.81
N GLY A 53 2.33 5.80 -3.20
CA GLY A 53 3.61 5.57 -3.87
C GLY A 53 4.71 5.37 -2.83
N PRO A 54 5.38 4.20 -2.83
CA PRO A 54 6.53 4.02 -1.96
C PRO A 54 7.62 5.01 -2.31
N THR A 55 8.30 5.54 -1.31
CA THR A 55 9.49 6.38 -1.52
C THR A 55 10.69 5.56 -1.95
N ASP A 56 10.66 4.25 -1.71
CA ASP A 56 11.66 3.30 -2.13
C ASP A 56 11.39 2.83 -3.56
N LYS A 57 12.41 2.95 -4.43
CA LYS A 57 12.28 2.70 -5.87
C LYS A 57 12.06 1.24 -6.26
N ASP A 58 12.18 0.31 -5.32
CA ASP A 58 12.12 -1.13 -5.57
C ASP A 58 10.73 -1.75 -5.36
N ALA A 59 9.75 -0.99 -4.87
CA ALA A 59 8.39 -1.49 -4.70
C ALA A 59 7.58 -1.36 -5.99
N LEU A 60 7.28 -2.50 -6.60
CA LEU A 60 6.59 -2.60 -7.89
C LEU A 60 5.11 -2.19 -7.86
N LEU A 61 4.45 -2.24 -6.71
CA LEU A 61 3.03 -1.91 -6.54
C LEU A 61 2.83 -1.19 -5.20
N GLY A 62 2.23 0.00 -5.27
CA GLY A 62 1.79 0.73 -4.08
C GLY A 62 0.41 0.27 -3.62
N PRO A 63 0.12 0.37 -2.30
CA PRO A 63 -1.23 0.22 -1.79
C PRO A 63 -2.18 1.25 -2.41
N ARG A 64 -3.44 0.85 -2.60
CA ARG A 64 -4.48 1.75 -3.13
C ARG A 64 -5.80 1.52 -2.41
N GLY A 65 -6.66 2.55 -2.36
CA GLY A 65 -7.98 2.45 -1.77
C GLY A 65 -9.01 3.15 -2.65
N GLU A 66 -10.12 2.48 -2.93
CA GLU A 66 -11.25 3.08 -3.63
C GLU A 66 -11.99 4.05 -2.71
N ILE A 67 -12.37 5.21 -3.24
CA ILE A 67 -13.09 6.24 -2.53
C ILE A 67 -14.59 5.98 -2.71
N GLY A 68 -15.28 5.76 -1.59
CA GLY A 68 -16.72 5.55 -1.56
C GLY A 68 -17.51 6.83 -1.83
N VAL A 69 -18.83 6.69 -1.92
CA VAL A 69 -19.76 7.81 -2.14
C VAL A 69 -19.77 8.83 -1.00
N ASP A 70 -19.35 8.43 0.17
CA ASP A 70 -19.18 9.28 1.37
C ASP A 70 -17.76 9.85 1.53
N GLY A 71 -16.88 9.58 0.54
CA GLY A 71 -15.48 10.00 0.53
C GLY A 71 -14.55 9.12 1.33
N THR A 72 -15.04 8.10 2.04
CA THR A 72 -14.19 7.20 2.81
C THR A 72 -13.44 6.22 1.91
N PHE A 73 -12.24 5.82 2.35
CA PHE A 73 -11.44 4.81 1.68
C PHE A 73 -10.77 3.89 2.70
N ARG A 74 -10.47 2.68 2.25
CA ARG A 74 -9.66 1.70 2.98
C ARG A 74 -8.55 1.20 2.07
N MET A 75 -7.32 1.21 2.58
CA MET A 75 -6.17 0.79 1.78
C MET A 75 -6.13 -0.72 1.60
N SER A 76 -5.70 -1.12 0.42
CA SER A 76 -5.59 -2.50 -0.05
C SER A 76 -4.26 -2.70 -0.76
N THR A 77 -3.57 -3.79 -0.49
CA THR A 77 -2.31 -4.16 -1.17
C THR A 77 -2.49 -5.39 -2.05
N PHE A 78 -2.97 -6.48 -1.49
CA PHE A 78 -3.19 -7.75 -2.21
C PHE A 78 -4.66 -8.15 -2.23
N LYS A 79 -5.41 -7.79 -1.19
CA LYS A 79 -6.84 -8.07 -1.05
C LYS A 79 -7.54 -6.82 -0.56
N GLU A 80 -8.82 -6.72 -0.86
CA GLU A 80 -9.65 -5.60 -0.41
C GLU A 80 -9.56 -5.41 1.11
N GLY A 81 -9.16 -4.21 1.53
CA GLY A 81 -9.10 -3.81 2.93
C GLY A 81 -8.00 -4.46 3.77
N ASP A 82 -7.04 -5.15 3.15
CA ASP A 82 -5.94 -5.80 3.88
C ASP A 82 -4.88 -4.83 4.42
N GLY A 83 -4.94 -3.57 4.00
CA GLY A 83 -4.07 -2.51 4.50
C GLY A 83 -2.82 -2.27 3.65
N ALA A 84 -1.80 -1.69 4.28
CA ALA A 84 -0.54 -1.34 3.65
C ALA A 84 0.66 -1.78 4.49
N PRO A 85 1.82 -2.08 3.88
CA PRO A 85 3.07 -2.29 4.60
C PRO A 85 3.46 -1.05 5.41
N ALA A 86 4.15 -1.26 6.54
CA ALA A 86 4.73 -0.13 7.27
C ALA A 86 5.78 0.58 6.41
N GLY A 87 5.73 1.91 6.40
CA GLY A 87 6.64 2.72 5.60
C GLY A 87 6.14 4.14 5.39
N HIS A 88 6.95 4.94 4.73
CA HIS A 88 6.62 6.31 4.34
C HIS A 88 6.21 6.35 2.87
N TYR A 89 5.07 7.00 2.59
CA TYR A 89 4.45 7.02 1.28
C TYR A 89 4.15 8.45 0.84
N ARG A 90 4.36 8.72 -0.44
CA ARG A 90 3.70 9.83 -1.12
C ARG A 90 2.30 9.39 -1.53
N VAL A 91 1.37 10.33 -1.54
CA VAL A 91 -0.02 10.02 -1.84
C VAL A 91 -0.47 10.78 -3.07
N LEU A 92 -1.17 10.12 -3.97
CA LEU A 92 -1.90 10.78 -5.05
C LEU A 92 -3.36 10.35 -5.03
N ILE A 93 -4.18 11.10 -5.73
CA ILE A 93 -5.61 10.83 -5.89
C ILE A 93 -5.94 10.83 -7.37
N THR A 94 -6.42 9.69 -7.85
CA THR A 94 -7.00 9.58 -9.18
C THR A 94 -8.50 9.86 -9.08
N PRO A 95 -9.01 10.95 -9.66
CA PRO A 95 -10.44 11.24 -9.62
C PRO A 95 -11.23 10.18 -10.40
N PRO A 96 -12.54 10.02 -10.11
CA PRO A 96 -13.35 9.05 -10.84
C PRO A 96 -13.46 9.42 -12.31
N GLU A 97 -13.37 8.43 -13.17
CA GLU A 97 -13.66 8.61 -14.58
C GLU A 97 -15.17 8.77 -14.79
N ASN A 98 -15.54 9.78 -15.56
CA ASN A 98 -16.93 10.03 -15.87
C ASN A 98 -17.37 9.16 -17.07
N ILE A 99 -17.59 7.88 -16.81
CA ILE A 99 -17.94 6.89 -17.87
C ILE A 99 -19.46 6.88 -18.16
N GLU A 100 -20.26 7.36 -17.23
CA GLU A 100 -21.73 7.31 -17.36
C GLU A 100 -22.31 8.69 -17.71
N PRO A 101 -22.94 8.85 -18.91
CA PRO A 101 -23.47 10.14 -19.36
C PRO A 101 -24.58 10.71 -18.46
N ASP A 102 -25.31 9.83 -17.78
CA ASP A 102 -26.51 10.17 -16.99
C ASP A 102 -26.21 10.44 -15.52
N ARG A 103 -24.97 10.31 -15.06
CA ARG A 103 -24.59 10.65 -13.69
C ARG A 103 -24.06 12.07 -13.57
N PRO A 104 -24.36 12.76 -12.45
CA PRO A 104 -23.73 14.05 -12.17
C PRO A 104 -22.21 13.93 -12.23
N ARG A 105 -21.56 14.84 -12.93
CA ARG A 105 -20.10 14.85 -13.04
C ARG A 105 -19.48 15.05 -11.66
N PRO A 106 -18.51 14.21 -11.26
CA PRO A 106 -17.79 14.44 -10.02
C PRO A 106 -17.16 15.82 -10.00
N ARG A 107 -17.11 16.42 -8.81
CA ARG A 107 -16.42 17.71 -8.62
C ARG A 107 -14.92 17.52 -8.96
N PRO A 108 -14.36 18.30 -9.90
CA PRO A 108 -12.96 18.15 -10.27
C PRO A 108 -12.04 18.54 -9.12
N ILE A 109 -10.92 17.86 -9.01
CA ILE A 109 -9.83 18.21 -8.09
C ILE A 109 -8.70 18.90 -8.84
N HIS A 110 -7.89 19.68 -8.11
CA HIS A 110 -6.72 20.33 -8.71
C HIS A 110 -5.74 19.27 -9.26
N PRO A 111 -5.23 19.41 -10.50
CA PRO A 111 -4.35 18.42 -11.13
C PRO A 111 -3.11 18.05 -10.33
N ARG A 112 -2.64 18.91 -9.41
CA ARG A 112 -1.50 18.60 -8.54
C ARG A 112 -1.68 17.29 -7.76
N PHE A 113 -2.92 16.97 -7.36
CA PHE A 113 -3.21 15.78 -6.57
C PHE A 113 -3.07 14.47 -7.36
N THR A 114 -3.00 14.52 -8.68
CA THR A 114 -2.83 13.33 -9.54
C THR A 114 -1.37 12.96 -9.80
N SER A 115 -0.43 13.54 -9.07
CA SER A 115 1.01 13.25 -9.18
C SER A 115 1.63 13.11 -7.80
N PHE A 116 2.42 12.07 -7.59
CA PHE A 116 3.16 11.84 -6.34
C PHE A 116 4.11 12.99 -5.99
N GLU A 117 4.72 13.61 -6.99
CA GLU A 117 5.68 14.70 -6.80
C GLU A 117 5.03 16.03 -6.49
N LYS A 118 3.80 16.25 -6.98
CA LYS A 118 3.13 17.55 -6.92
C LYS A 118 2.00 17.62 -5.89
N SER A 119 1.52 16.47 -5.43
CA SER A 119 0.38 16.42 -4.51
C SER A 119 0.68 17.10 -3.16
N GLY A 120 1.91 16.99 -2.71
CA GLY A 120 2.31 17.45 -1.37
C GLY A 120 1.67 16.62 -0.24
N LEU A 121 1.08 15.48 -0.58
CA LEU A 121 0.45 14.58 0.37
C LEU A 121 1.41 13.44 0.72
N GLU A 122 1.58 13.21 2.01
CA GLU A 122 2.42 12.14 2.53
C GLU A 122 1.70 11.42 3.67
N TYR A 123 1.97 10.13 3.83
CA TYR A 123 1.45 9.33 4.93
C TYR A 123 2.48 8.30 5.40
N THR A 124 2.58 8.13 6.70
CA THR A 124 3.44 7.11 7.30
C THR A 124 2.59 6.01 7.92
N VAL A 125 2.65 4.82 7.35
CA VAL A 125 2.03 3.62 7.90
C VAL A 125 2.92 3.08 9.02
N LYS A 126 2.37 3.03 10.23
CA LYS A 126 3.05 2.50 11.42
C LYS A 126 2.65 1.05 11.67
N PRO A 127 3.54 0.25 12.27
CA PRO A 127 3.15 -1.06 12.79
C PRO A 127 2.02 -0.91 13.83
N GLY A 128 0.93 -1.67 13.65
CA GLY A 128 -0.23 -1.63 14.53
C GLY A 128 -1.38 -0.78 13.99
N LYS A 129 -2.06 -0.06 14.89
CA LYS A 129 -3.20 0.79 14.53
C LYS A 129 -2.71 2.11 13.96
N ASN A 130 -3.23 2.47 12.80
CA ASN A 130 -3.00 3.78 12.17
C ASN A 130 -4.17 4.73 12.47
N GLU A 131 -3.86 6.01 12.51
CA GLU A 131 -4.88 7.06 12.67
C GLU A 131 -5.68 7.24 11.38
N PHE A 132 -6.93 7.65 11.54
CA PHE A 132 -7.80 7.95 10.39
C PHE A 132 -7.25 9.15 9.61
N PHE A 133 -6.99 8.94 8.32
CA PHE A 133 -6.32 9.92 7.46
C PHE A 133 -7.34 10.77 6.68
N THR A 134 -7.48 12.03 7.06
CA THR A 134 -8.33 12.98 6.32
C THR A 134 -7.49 13.75 5.31
N ILE A 135 -7.85 13.62 4.03
CA ILE A 135 -7.22 14.32 2.92
C ILE A 135 -8.13 15.44 2.46
N THR A 136 -7.64 16.67 2.46
CA THR A 136 -8.37 17.80 1.90
C THR A 136 -7.85 18.10 0.50
N VAL A 137 -8.75 18.02 -0.49
CA VAL A 137 -8.46 18.33 -1.90
C VAL A 137 -9.14 19.64 -2.31
N GLU A 138 -8.47 20.40 -3.15
CA GLU A 138 -8.97 21.66 -3.67
C GLU A 138 -9.49 21.48 -5.09
N PRO A 139 -10.53 22.23 -5.53
CA PRO A 139 -10.92 22.29 -6.93
C PRO A 139 -9.82 23.00 -7.74
N PRO A 140 -9.80 22.81 -9.08
CA PRO A 140 -8.90 23.58 -9.93
C PRO A 140 -9.09 25.08 -9.69
N SER A 141 -7.97 25.81 -9.59
CA SER A 141 -8.03 27.28 -9.58
C SER A 141 -8.71 27.74 -10.86
N ARG A 142 -9.74 28.60 -10.73
CA ARG A 142 -10.32 29.27 -11.90
C ARG A 142 -9.20 30.09 -12.55
N GLN A 143 -8.75 29.68 -13.73
CA GLN A 143 -7.95 30.58 -14.54
C GLN A 143 -8.80 31.80 -14.83
N LYS A 144 -8.39 32.94 -14.25
CA LYS A 144 -8.94 34.24 -14.62
C LYS A 144 -8.55 34.42 -16.10
N GLY A 145 -9.51 34.30 -17.01
CA GLY A 145 -9.28 34.53 -18.42
C GLY A 145 -8.62 35.91 -18.63
N PRO A 146 -7.80 36.08 -19.67
CA PRO A 146 -7.25 37.40 -20.00
C PRO A 146 -8.39 38.36 -20.27
N SER A 147 -8.33 39.50 -19.58
CA SER A 147 -9.24 40.67 -19.79
C SER A 147 -8.98 41.32 -21.11
#